data_deda8f270a84d3474b61d98b73fb4080
#
_entry.id   deda8f270a84d3474b61d98b73fb4080
#
_cell.length_a   1.000
_cell.length_b   1.000
_cell.length_c   1.000
_cell.angle_alpha   90.00
_cell.angle_beta   90.00
_cell.angle_gamma   90.00
#
_symmetry.space_group_name_H-M   'P 1'
#
loop_
_entity.id
_entity.type
_entity.pdbx_description
1 polymer ?
#
loop_
_entity_poly.entity_id
_entity_poly.type
_entity_poly.pdbx_seq_one_letter_code
_entity_poly.pdbx_strand_id
1 'polypeptide(L)'
;MNNVLIIDDQPLYSEALASLVENAINTAEVIQTTDSAEVMELVRSQRIDLIILDVVLGNRDGMRLAKNILATGYRGRLLFVSSRDYSSLSKAAYEMGANGFLNKNEARETIADAIVSVSRGYSMFKSTHTPSSGDVTLSNREAMVFHYLAQGYSNKKISEQLSLSAKTISTYKTRILKKYHADSLIELLHTIPQSENIQFCR
;
A
#
# COMPACT_ATOMS: atom_id res chain seq x y z
N MET A 1 11.39 1.03 -14.98
CA MET A 1 11.28 -0.41 -14.82
C MET A 1 11.21 -0.64 -13.33
N ASN A 2 10.20 -1.33 -12.84
CA ASN A 2 10.03 -1.57 -11.41
C ASN A 2 10.41 -3.02 -11.12
N ASN A 3 11.48 -3.22 -10.37
CA ASN A 3 11.89 -4.57 -9.96
C ASN A 3 11.16 -4.91 -8.65
N VAL A 4 10.35 -5.97 -8.71
CA VAL A 4 9.54 -6.43 -7.58
C VAL A 4 10.05 -7.77 -7.10
N LEU A 5 10.40 -7.86 -5.82
CA LEU A 5 10.82 -9.09 -5.16
C LEU A 5 9.67 -9.62 -4.30
N ILE A 6 9.22 -10.84 -4.58
CA ILE A 6 8.20 -11.54 -3.81
C ILE A 6 8.88 -12.62 -2.96
N ILE A 7 8.60 -12.60 -1.66
CA ILE A 7 9.17 -13.52 -0.68
C ILE A 7 7.99 -14.18 0.06
N ASP A 8 7.63 -15.38 -0.38
CA ASP A 8 6.49 -16.14 0.15
C ASP A 8 6.78 -17.63 0.01
N ASP A 9 6.54 -18.41 1.05
CA ASP A 9 6.82 -19.87 1.06
C ASP A 9 5.65 -20.71 0.53
N GLN A 10 4.54 -20.07 0.16
CA GLN A 10 3.39 -20.70 -0.45
C GLN A 10 3.45 -20.52 -1.98
N PRO A 11 3.85 -21.54 -2.77
CA PRO A 11 4.11 -21.39 -4.20
C PRO A 11 2.92 -20.84 -4.97
N LEU A 12 1.73 -21.37 -4.72
CA LEU A 12 0.50 -20.91 -5.40
C LEU A 12 0.17 -19.44 -5.11
N TYR A 13 0.42 -18.99 -3.88
CA TYR A 13 0.17 -17.61 -3.51
C TYR A 13 1.23 -16.67 -4.11
N SER A 14 2.49 -17.09 -4.12
CA SER A 14 3.58 -16.38 -4.76
C SER A 14 3.34 -16.18 -6.27
N GLU A 15 2.92 -17.24 -6.98
CA GLU A 15 2.54 -17.16 -8.40
C GLU A 15 1.34 -16.23 -8.63
N ALA A 16 0.33 -16.29 -7.76
CA ALA A 16 -0.82 -15.40 -7.83
C ALA A 16 -0.43 -13.93 -7.63
N LEU A 17 0.46 -13.65 -6.66
CA LEU A 17 1.01 -12.30 -6.45
C LEU A 17 1.82 -11.83 -7.65
N ALA A 18 2.67 -12.68 -8.23
CA ALA A 18 3.47 -12.34 -9.42
C ALA A 18 2.55 -11.93 -10.58
N SER A 19 1.53 -12.74 -10.86
CA SER A 19 0.52 -12.42 -11.87
C SER A 19 -0.22 -11.11 -11.59
N LEU A 20 -0.53 -10.81 -10.32
CA LEU A 20 -1.16 -9.54 -9.94
C LEU A 20 -0.22 -8.35 -10.18
N VAL A 21 1.05 -8.49 -9.84
CA VAL A 21 2.07 -7.44 -10.05
C VAL A 21 2.23 -7.17 -11.55
N GLU A 22 2.43 -8.19 -12.37
CA GLU A 22 2.61 -8.09 -13.82
C GLU A 22 1.41 -7.42 -14.50
N ASN A 23 0.19 -7.79 -14.10
CA ASN A 23 -1.05 -7.19 -14.62
C ASN A 23 -1.29 -5.75 -14.13
N ALA A 24 -0.86 -5.43 -12.92
CA ALA A 24 -1.11 -4.13 -12.31
C ALA A 24 -0.01 -3.09 -12.64
N ILE A 25 1.22 -3.56 -12.90
CA ILE A 25 2.40 -2.74 -13.19
C ILE A 25 3.03 -3.23 -14.50
N ASN A 26 2.62 -2.65 -15.61
CA ASN A 26 2.97 -3.08 -16.98
C ASN A 26 4.47 -3.22 -17.30
N THR A 27 5.37 -2.75 -16.46
CA THR A 27 6.82 -2.76 -16.67
C THR A 27 7.56 -3.43 -15.51
N ALA A 28 6.86 -4.21 -14.70
CA ALA A 28 7.47 -4.89 -13.56
C ALA A 28 8.29 -6.10 -14.04
N GLU A 29 9.49 -6.21 -13.51
CA GLU A 29 10.26 -7.45 -13.49
C GLU A 29 10.05 -8.09 -12.12
N VAL A 30 9.52 -9.32 -12.08
CA VAL A 30 9.16 -10.00 -10.84
C VAL A 30 10.13 -11.11 -10.56
N ILE A 31 10.77 -11.05 -9.39
CA ILE A 31 11.66 -12.09 -8.87
C ILE A 31 10.94 -12.74 -7.69
N GLN A 32 10.94 -14.07 -7.65
CA GLN A 32 10.33 -14.83 -6.56
C GLN A 32 11.41 -15.71 -5.89
N THR A 33 11.48 -15.65 -4.57
CA THR A 33 12.37 -16.52 -3.81
C THR A 33 11.85 -16.74 -2.39
N THR A 34 12.27 -17.84 -1.79
CA THR A 34 12.04 -18.15 -0.38
C THR A 34 13.35 -18.20 0.42
N ASP A 35 14.49 -18.10 -0.25
CA ASP A 35 15.80 -18.18 0.40
C ASP A 35 16.25 -16.81 0.93
N SER A 36 16.43 -16.72 2.24
CA SER A 36 16.87 -15.49 2.89
C SER A 36 18.28 -15.04 2.49
N ALA A 37 19.18 -15.98 2.11
CA ALA A 37 20.51 -15.63 1.64
C ALA A 37 20.44 -14.98 0.25
N GLU A 38 19.65 -15.57 -0.65
CA GLU A 38 19.37 -15.01 -1.96
C GLU A 38 18.69 -13.65 -1.88
N VAL A 39 17.71 -13.49 -0.99
CA VAL A 39 17.08 -12.18 -0.73
C VAL A 39 18.12 -11.11 -0.40
N MET A 40 19.04 -11.41 0.51
CA MET A 40 20.06 -10.45 0.93
C MET A 40 21.07 -10.13 -0.19
N GLU A 41 21.34 -11.07 -1.06
CA GLU A 41 22.17 -10.84 -2.25
C GLU A 41 21.45 -9.97 -3.27
N LEU A 42 20.20 -10.30 -3.60
CA LEU A 42 19.35 -9.51 -4.54
C LEU A 42 19.20 -8.06 -4.08
N VAL A 43 18.90 -7.83 -2.81
CA VAL A 43 18.74 -6.47 -2.25
C VAL A 43 20.05 -5.67 -2.31
N ARG A 44 21.23 -6.31 -2.23
CA ARG A 44 22.52 -5.63 -2.31
C ARG A 44 23.03 -5.42 -3.74
N SER A 45 22.77 -6.40 -4.62
CA SER A 45 23.33 -6.43 -5.98
C SER A 45 22.42 -5.80 -7.02
N GLN A 46 21.13 -5.78 -6.76
CA GLN A 46 20.11 -5.28 -7.70
C GLN A 46 19.31 -4.14 -7.12
N ARG A 47 18.79 -3.31 -8.01
CA ARG A 47 17.83 -2.28 -7.63
C ARG A 47 16.44 -2.91 -7.52
N ILE A 48 16.03 -3.24 -6.29
CA ILE A 48 14.66 -3.67 -5.96
C ILE A 48 13.86 -2.43 -5.56
N ASP A 49 12.76 -2.17 -6.26
CA ASP A 49 11.91 -1.00 -6.00
C ASP A 49 10.76 -1.32 -5.02
N LEU A 50 10.30 -2.58 -5.03
CA LEU A 50 9.24 -3.07 -4.12
C LEU A 50 9.56 -4.50 -3.66
N ILE A 51 9.44 -4.72 -2.36
CA ILE A 51 9.45 -6.05 -1.76
C ILE A 51 8.05 -6.36 -1.25
N ILE A 52 7.48 -7.50 -1.66
CA ILE A 52 6.26 -8.07 -1.10
C ILE A 52 6.70 -9.26 -0.25
N LEU A 53 6.47 -9.20 1.06
CA LEU A 53 7.05 -10.13 2.03
C LEU A 53 5.99 -10.77 2.90
N ASP A 54 5.93 -12.09 2.90
CA ASP A 54 5.12 -12.82 3.89
C ASP A 54 5.72 -12.65 5.29
N VAL A 55 4.85 -12.42 6.25
CA VAL A 55 5.22 -12.36 7.67
C VAL A 55 5.64 -13.72 8.20
N VAL A 56 5.07 -14.79 7.68
CA VAL A 56 5.36 -16.18 8.11
C VAL A 56 5.96 -16.95 6.94
N LEU A 57 7.26 -17.21 7.01
CA LEU A 57 8.02 -17.94 5.99
C LEU A 57 8.40 -19.33 6.52
N GLY A 58 7.46 -20.27 6.55
CA GLY A 58 7.66 -21.59 7.17
C GLY A 58 8.01 -21.44 8.65
N ASN A 59 9.23 -21.82 8.99
CA ASN A 59 9.77 -21.70 10.35
C ASN A 59 10.53 -20.38 10.60
N ARG A 60 10.49 -19.44 9.65
CA ARG A 60 11.22 -18.18 9.71
C ARG A 60 10.27 -17.01 9.91
N ASP A 61 10.77 -15.97 10.54
CA ASP A 61 10.04 -14.72 10.81
C ASP A 61 10.35 -13.68 9.73
N GLY A 62 9.35 -13.37 8.89
CA GLY A 62 9.46 -12.35 7.84
C GLY A 62 9.71 -10.95 8.38
N MET A 63 9.20 -10.63 9.58
CA MET A 63 9.47 -9.33 10.23
C MET A 63 10.96 -9.19 10.58
N ARG A 64 11.60 -10.29 11.01
CA ARG A 64 13.04 -10.30 11.25
C ARG A 64 13.84 -10.17 9.96
N LEU A 65 13.41 -10.83 8.90
CA LEU A 65 14.03 -10.69 7.57
C LEU A 65 13.93 -9.24 7.08
N ALA A 66 12.77 -8.60 7.23
CA ALA A 66 12.58 -7.19 6.89
C ALA A 66 13.54 -6.26 7.65
N LYS A 67 13.74 -6.49 8.96
CA LYS A 67 14.73 -5.72 9.75
C LYS A 67 16.13 -5.84 9.16
N ASN A 68 16.53 -7.05 8.75
CA ASN A 68 17.84 -7.27 8.13
C ASN A 68 17.95 -6.56 6.78
N ILE A 69 16.90 -6.61 5.95
CA ILE A 69 16.83 -5.90 4.68
C ILE A 69 16.98 -4.39 4.90
N LEU A 70 16.22 -3.81 5.80
CA LEU A 70 16.27 -2.37 6.11
C LEU A 70 17.63 -1.95 6.68
N ALA A 71 18.28 -2.82 7.45
CA ALA A 71 19.63 -2.59 7.99
C ALA A 71 20.71 -2.52 6.91
N THR A 72 20.48 -3.06 5.69
CA THR A 72 21.39 -2.87 4.54
C THR A 72 21.36 -1.47 3.93
N GLY A 73 20.43 -0.62 4.37
CA GLY A 73 20.18 0.69 3.76
C GLY A 73 19.21 0.63 2.58
N TYR A 74 18.41 -0.45 2.47
CA TYR A 74 17.35 -0.56 1.47
C TYR A 74 16.43 0.66 1.47
N ARG A 75 16.19 1.24 0.31
CA ARG A 75 15.40 2.46 0.10
C ARG A 75 14.15 2.25 -0.73
N GLY A 76 13.93 1.02 -1.22
CA GLY A 76 12.70 0.65 -1.90
C GLY A 76 11.51 0.55 -0.93
N ARG A 77 10.40 0.07 -1.43
CA ARG A 77 9.15 -0.06 -0.68
C ARG A 77 8.97 -1.46 -0.16
N LEU A 78 8.33 -1.57 1.00
CA LEU A 78 8.08 -2.85 1.67
C LEU A 78 6.58 -2.98 1.95
N LEU A 79 5.97 -4.01 1.37
CA LEU A 79 4.59 -4.42 1.58
C LEU A 79 4.56 -5.78 2.26
N PHE A 80 4.05 -5.85 3.47
CA PHE A 80 3.82 -7.12 4.13
C PHE A 80 2.51 -7.75 3.69
N VAL A 81 2.51 -9.08 3.56
CA VAL A 81 1.32 -9.91 3.42
C VAL A 81 1.28 -10.95 4.54
N SER A 82 0.09 -11.32 5.02
CA SER A 82 -0.03 -12.32 6.08
C SER A 82 -1.37 -13.05 6.01
N SER A 83 -1.36 -14.36 6.25
CA SER A 83 -2.60 -15.14 6.42
C SER A 83 -3.27 -14.90 7.77
N ARG A 84 -2.55 -14.28 8.70
CA ARG A 84 -3.06 -13.99 10.04
C ARG A 84 -3.49 -12.54 10.14
N ASP A 85 -4.64 -12.31 10.76
CA ASP A 85 -5.15 -10.96 11.04
C ASP A 85 -4.61 -10.49 12.39
N TYR A 86 -3.59 -9.62 12.36
CA TYR A 86 -2.99 -9.08 13.57
C TYR A 86 -2.82 -7.57 13.48
N SER A 87 -3.67 -6.87 14.17
CA SER A 87 -3.51 -5.42 14.36
C SER A 87 -2.13 -5.05 14.93
N SER A 88 -1.60 -5.91 15.82
CA SER A 88 -0.26 -5.75 16.38
C SER A 88 0.87 -5.89 15.35
N LEU A 89 0.75 -6.81 14.37
CA LEU A 89 1.73 -6.96 13.29
C LEU A 89 1.68 -5.79 12.30
N SER A 90 0.50 -5.33 11.97
CA SER A 90 0.31 -4.14 11.13
C SER A 90 0.94 -2.90 11.77
N LYS A 91 0.74 -2.70 13.08
CA LYS A 91 1.38 -1.63 13.84
C LYS A 91 2.90 -1.77 13.85
N ALA A 92 3.42 -2.96 14.12
CA ALA A 92 4.87 -3.22 14.12
C ALA A 92 5.50 -3.00 12.73
N ALA A 93 4.81 -3.38 11.65
CA ALA A 93 5.23 -3.11 10.28
C ALA A 93 5.30 -1.60 10.00
N TYR A 94 4.30 -0.84 10.42
CA TYR A 94 4.28 0.62 10.30
C TYR A 94 5.45 1.27 11.08
N GLU A 95 5.66 0.89 12.33
CA GLU A 95 6.75 1.40 13.17
C GLU A 95 8.13 1.06 12.61
N MET A 96 8.24 -0.04 11.86
CA MET A 96 9.47 -0.44 11.16
C MET A 96 9.75 0.38 9.91
N GLY A 97 8.77 1.14 9.41
CA GLY A 97 8.88 1.93 8.19
C GLY A 97 8.44 1.20 6.92
N ALA A 98 7.67 0.11 7.05
CA ALA A 98 7.02 -0.50 5.89
C ALA A 98 5.99 0.44 5.24
N ASN A 99 5.69 0.19 3.98
CA ASN A 99 4.72 0.98 3.22
C ASN A 99 3.32 0.37 3.23
N GLY A 100 3.16 -0.85 3.71
CA GLY A 100 1.83 -1.45 3.82
C GLY A 100 1.83 -2.80 4.51
N PHE A 101 0.60 -3.20 4.90
CA PHE A 101 0.30 -4.50 5.48
C PHE A 101 -1.07 -4.98 5.01
N LEU A 102 -1.14 -6.19 4.44
CA LEU A 102 -2.35 -6.79 3.91
C LEU A 102 -2.60 -8.18 4.51
N ASN A 103 -3.88 -8.55 4.59
CA ASN A 103 -4.25 -9.93 4.82
C ASN A 103 -4.29 -10.69 3.47
N LYS A 104 -3.73 -11.91 3.42
CA LYS A 104 -3.77 -12.80 2.24
C LYS A 104 -5.20 -13.17 1.82
N ASN A 105 -6.17 -13.07 2.73
CA ASN A 105 -7.58 -13.35 2.48
C ASN A 105 -8.37 -12.13 1.92
N GLU A 106 -7.71 -11.00 1.67
CA GLU A 106 -8.36 -9.87 1.01
C GLU A 106 -8.80 -10.25 -0.40
N ALA A 107 -9.81 -9.53 -0.91
CA ALA A 107 -10.21 -9.67 -2.30
C ALA A 107 -9.05 -9.36 -3.25
N ARG A 108 -8.98 -10.09 -4.36
CA ARG A 108 -7.93 -9.92 -5.39
C ARG A 108 -7.75 -8.47 -5.81
N GLU A 109 -8.86 -7.77 -6.00
CA GLU A 109 -8.89 -6.36 -6.39
C GLU A 109 -8.25 -5.47 -5.33
N THR A 110 -8.50 -5.77 -4.04
CA THR A 110 -7.91 -5.05 -2.90
C THR A 110 -6.39 -5.24 -2.86
N ILE A 111 -5.92 -6.46 -3.09
CA ILE A 111 -4.48 -6.77 -3.12
C ILE A 111 -3.82 -6.06 -4.32
N ALA A 112 -4.42 -6.11 -5.51
CA ALA A 112 -3.91 -5.42 -6.69
C ALA A 112 -3.84 -3.90 -6.48
N ASP A 113 -4.88 -3.31 -5.92
CA ASP A 113 -4.94 -1.88 -5.58
C ASP A 113 -3.86 -1.46 -4.60
N ALA A 114 -3.59 -2.31 -3.61
CA ALA A 114 -2.53 -2.07 -2.63
C ALA A 114 -1.13 -2.13 -3.27
N ILE A 115 -0.87 -3.13 -4.11
CA ILE A 115 0.39 -3.25 -4.85
C ILE A 115 0.64 -1.99 -5.67
N VAL A 116 -0.35 -1.53 -6.46
CA VAL A 116 -0.25 -0.30 -7.25
C VAL A 116 -0.03 0.92 -6.35
N SER A 117 -0.76 1.03 -5.25
CA SER A 117 -0.65 2.17 -4.33
C SER A 117 0.74 2.25 -3.71
N VAL A 118 1.24 1.12 -3.18
CA VAL A 118 2.56 1.06 -2.58
C VAL A 118 3.65 1.29 -3.62
N SER A 119 3.54 0.73 -4.84
CA SER A 119 4.51 0.97 -5.92
C SER A 119 4.62 2.45 -6.31
N ARG A 120 3.58 3.24 -6.07
CA ARG A 120 3.52 4.69 -6.29
C ARG A 120 3.94 5.52 -5.08
N GLY A 121 4.27 4.88 -3.95
CA GLY A 121 4.74 5.55 -2.74
C GLY A 121 3.67 5.85 -1.70
N TYR A 122 2.45 5.34 -1.87
CA TYR A 122 1.41 5.49 -0.86
C TYR A 122 1.53 4.40 0.20
N SER A 123 1.16 4.74 1.44
CA SER A 123 1.10 3.78 2.53
C SER A 123 -0.26 3.07 2.56
N MET A 124 -0.24 1.75 2.82
CA MET A 124 -1.41 0.87 2.80
C MET A 124 -1.50 0.07 4.09
N PHE A 125 -2.05 0.71 5.13
CA PHE A 125 -2.34 0.06 6.41
C PHE A 125 -3.84 0.11 6.69
N LYS A 126 -4.43 -0.98 7.17
CA LYS A 126 -5.76 -0.91 7.77
C LYS A 126 -5.62 -0.08 9.05
N SER A 127 -6.41 0.96 9.17
CA SER A 127 -6.51 1.71 10.42
C SER A 127 -6.96 0.77 11.52
N THR A 128 -6.07 0.45 12.46
CA THR A 128 -6.38 -0.33 13.66
C THR A 128 -6.98 0.53 14.76
N HIS A 129 -7.20 1.80 14.48
CA HIS A 129 -7.95 2.63 15.38
C HIS A 129 -9.43 2.24 15.27
N THR A 130 -9.96 1.59 16.30
CA THR A 130 -11.37 1.74 16.61
C THR A 130 -11.65 3.24 16.56
N PRO A 131 -12.60 3.72 15.74
CA PRO A 131 -12.88 5.13 15.69
C PRO A 131 -13.27 5.54 17.11
N SER A 132 -12.41 6.31 17.77
CA SER A 132 -12.91 7.21 18.81
C SER A 132 -13.93 8.09 18.07
N SER A 133 -15.12 8.18 18.62
CA SER A 133 -16.26 8.91 18.06
C SER A 133 -15.81 10.31 17.59
N GLY A 134 -15.50 10.45 16.30
CA GLY A 134 -15.03 11.69 15.68
C GLY A 134 -14.09 11.52 14.49
N ASP A 135 -13.37 10.42 14.36
CA ASP A 135 -12.39 10.25 13.27
C ASP A 135 -13.04 9.70 12.00
N VAL A 136 -13.06 10.50 10.98
CA VAL A 136 -13.56 10.14 9.64
C VAL A 136 -12.52 9.27 8.94
N THR A 137 -12.78 7.97 8.80
CA THR A 137 -11.88 7.06 8.06
C THR A 137 -12.25 6.98 6.59
N LEU A 138 -11.32 7.35 5.73
CA LEU A 138 -11.42 7.13 4.29
C LEU A 138 -10.90 5.74 3.93
N SER A 139 -11.58 5.06 2.99
CA SER A 139 -10.99 3.88 2.34
C SER A 139 -9.76 4.31 1.52
N ASN A 140 -8.89 3.37 1.20
CA ASN A 140 -7.67 3.63 0.45
C ASN A 140 -7.94 4.36 -0.89
N ARG A 141 -8.99 3.96 -1.60
CA ARG A 141 -9.42 4.62 -2.85
C ARG A 141 -9.93 6.04 -2.62
N GLU A 142 -10.68 6.24 -1.55
CA GLU A 142 -11.16 7.57 -1.17
C GLU A 142 -9.99 8.48 -0.76
N ALA A 143 -9.02 7.96 0.00
CA ALA A 143 -7.82 8.71 0.38
C ALA A 143 -6.98 9.12 -0.83
N MET A 144 -6.77 8.21 -1.81
CA MET A 144 -6.07 8.54 -3.06
C MET A 144 -6.80 9.63 -3.86
N VAL A 145 -8.12 9.49 -4.03
CA VAL A 145 -8.92 10.48 -4.75
C VAL A 145 -8.90 11.82 -4.00
N PHE A 146 -9.03 11.78 -2.68
CA PHE A 146 -8.97 12.99 -1.85
C PHE A 146 -7.62 13.72 -1.98
N HIS A 147 -6.51 13.00 -1.95
CA HIS A 147 -5.17 13.56 -2.14
C HIS A 147 -5.06 14.37 -3.44
N TYR A 148 -5.49 13.79 -4.57
CA TYR A 148 -5.46 14.50 -5.85
C TYR A 148 -6.44 15.69 -5.89
N LEU A 149 -7.63 15.55 -5.27
CA LEU A 149 -8.60 16.65 -5.15
C LEU A 149 -8.03 17.81 -4.34
N ALA A 150 -7.32 17.51 -3.24
CA ALA A 150 -6.66 18.51 -2.40
C ALA A 150 -5.53 19.27 -3.13
N GLN A 151 -4.90 18.63 -4.10
CA GLN A 151 -3.91 19.25 -5.00
C GLN A 151 -4.54 20.02 -6.16
N GLY A 152 -5.88 20.11 -6.22
CA GLY A 152 -6.59 20.85 -7.26
C GLY A 152 -6.72 20.13 -8.60
N TYR A 153 -6.47 18.82 -8.66
CA TYR A 153 -6.64 18.05 -9.89
C TYR A 153 -8.13 17.91 -10.26
N SER A 154 -8.43 18.06 -11.55
CA SER A 154 -9.77 17.82 -12.07
C SER A 154 -10.11 16.32 -12.05
N ASN A 155 -11.43 15.99 -11.97
CA ASN A 155 -11.88 14.60 -12.02
C ASN A 155 -11.37 13.85 -13.27
N LYS A 156 -11.24 14.53 -14.41
CA LYS A 156 -10.68 13.96 -15.64
C LYS A 156 -9.21 13.58 -15.44
N LYS A 157 -8.40 14.48 -14.92
CA LYS A 157 -6.96 14.22 -14.68
C LYS A 157 -6.75 13.11 -13.64
N ILE A 158 -7.58 13.07 -12.57
CA ILE A 158 -7.55 11.99 -11.58
C ILE A 158 -7.92 10.66 -12.21
N SER A 159 -8.94 10.64 -13.08
CA SER A 159 -9.38 9.42 -13.78
C SER A 159 -8.28 8.83 -14.66
N GLU A 160 -7.50 9.66 -15.34
CA GLU A 160 -6.34 9.27 -16.13
C GLU A 160 -5.22 8.71 -15.24
N GLN A 161 -4.91 9.36 -14.11
CA GLN A 161 -3.86 8.94 -13.18
C GLN A 161 -4.17 7.62 -12.47
N LEU A 162 -5.43 7.38 -12.14
CA LEU A 162 -5.87 6.19 -11.39
C LEU A 162 -6.43 5.08 -12.28
N SER A 163 -6.47 5.29 -13.61
CA SER A 163 -7.10 4.36 -14.58
C SER A 163 -8.55 4.02 -14.21
N LEU A 164 -9.32 5.04 -13.78
CA LEU A 164 -10.72 4.94 -13.40
C LEU A 164 -11.58 5.83 -14.31
N SER A 165 -12.90 5.61 -14.32
CA SER A 165 -13.80 6.53 -15.01
C SER A 165 -13.99 7.83 -14.24
N ALA A 166 -14.21 8.97 -14.93
CA ALA A 166 -14.52 10.24 -14.28
C ALA A 166 -15.80 10.16 -13.42
N LYS A 167 -16.76 9.29 -13.78
CA LYS A 167 -17.95 8.98 -12.99
C LYS A 167 -17.59 8.30 -11.66
N THR A 168 -16.62 7.38 -11.69
CA THR A 168 -16.12 6.70 -10.49
C THR A 168 -15.44 7.70 -9.55
N ILE A 169 -14.64 8.63 -10.08
CA ILE A 169 -14.02 9.70 -9.30
C ILE A 169 -15.08 10.59 -8.63
N SER A 170 -16.13 10.97 -9.38
CA SER A 170 -17.25 11.73 -8.82
C SER A 170 -17.94 11.00 -7.68
N THR A 171 -18.11 9.67 -7.81
CA THR A 171 -18.70 8.85 -6.74
C THR A 171 -17.84 8.86 -5.48
N TYR A 172 -16.52 8.71 -5.62
CA TYR A 172 -15.59 8.80 -4.49
C TYR A 172 -15.62 10.19 -3.85
N LYS A 173 -15.60 11.26 -4.65
CA LYS A 173 -15.73 12.64 -4.15
C LYS A 173 -16.99 12.81 -3.29
N THR A 174 -18.15 12.37 -3.78
CA THR A 174 -19.41 12.43 -3.02
C THR A 174 -19.35 11.64 -1.71
N ARG A 175 -18.74 10.45 -1.73
CA ARG A 175 -18.57 9.63 -0.51
C ARG A 175 -17.66 10.30 0.51
N ILE A 176 -16.57 10.91 0.06
CA ILE A 176 -15.65 11.66 0.91
C ILE A 176 -16.37 12.84 1.58
N LEU A 177 -17.04 13.67 0.80
CA LEU A 177 -17.80 14.82 1.32
C LEU A 177 -18.85 14.38 2.35
N LYS A 178 -19.59 13.30 2.06
CA LYS A 178 -20.59 12.75 3.00
C LYS A 178 -19.96 12.26 4.30
N LYS A 179 -18.80 11.62 4.24
CA LYS A 179 -18.09 11.14 5.44
C LYS A 179 -17.63 12.28 6.33
N TYR A 180 -17.19 13.39 5.74
CA TYR A 180 -16.75 14.58 6.48
C TYR A 180 -17.89 15.56 6.78
N HIS A 181 -19.15 15.23 6.42
CA HIS A 181 -20.30 16.11 6.59
C HIS A 181 -20.10 17.48 5.95
N ALA A 182 -19.37 17.55 4.81
CA ALA A 182 -19.08 18.78 4.09
C ALA A 182 -19.90 18.86 2.80
N ASP A 183 -20.43 20.06 2.50
CA ASP A 183 -21.22 20.30 1.29
C ASP A 183 -20.34 20.56 0.05
N SER A 184 -19.08 20.96 0.27
CA SER A 184 -18.14 21.25 -0.81
C SER A 184 -16.71 20.83 -0.48
N LEU A 185 -15.88 20.65 -1.53
CA LEU A 185 -14.46 20.37 -1.37
C LEU A 185 -13.73 21.53 -0.69
N ILE A 186 -14.12 22.76 -0.97
CA ILE A 186 -13.51 23.95 -0.39
C ILE A 186 -13.78 23.98 1.12
N GLU A 187 -15.00 23.73 1.53
CA GLU A 187 -15.37 23.62 2.94
C GLU A 187 -14.57 22.51 3.63
N LEU A 188 -14.49 21.33 3.01
CA LEU A 188 -13.72 20.21 3.53
C LEU A 188 -12.25 20.57 3.75
N LEU A 189 -11.62 21.22 2.79
CA LEU A 189 -10.20 21.63 2.87
C LEU A 189 -9.96 22.72 3.94
N HIS A 190 -10.95 23.53 4.26
CA HIS A 190 -10.87 24.50 5.36
C HIS A 190 -11.14 23.89 6.74
N THR A 191 -11.90 22.80 6.79
CA THR A 191 -12.29 22.14 8.07
C THR A 191 -11.18 21.21 8.58
N ILE A 192 -10.34 20.65 7.68
CA ILE A 192 -9.22 19.82 8.08
C ILE A 192 -8.09 20.72 8.58
N PRO A 193 -7.63 20.57 9.86
CA PRO A 193 -6.51 21.33 10.37
C PRO A 193 -5.28 21.12 9.49
N GLN A 194 -4.54 22.19 9.19
CA GLN A 194 -3.29 22.10 8.41
C GLN A 194 -2.20 21.25 9.10
N SER A 195 -2.38 20.91 10.37
CA SER A 195 -1.55 19.98 11.13
C SER A 195 -1.87 18.52 10.89
N GLU A 196 -3.05 18.20 10.36
CA GLU A 196 -3.40 16.90 9.80
C GLU A 196 -3.13 16.86 8.29
N ASN A 197 -2.03 17.45 7.88
CA ASN A 197 -1.41 17.00 6.66
C ASN A 197 -1.30 15.49 6.83
N ILE A 198 -2.20 14.75 6.15
CA ILE A 198 -2.11 13.32 5.97
C ILE A 198 -0.63 13.11 5.69
N GLN A 199 0.08 12.56 6.66
CA GLN A 199 1.52 12.39 6.62
C GLN A 199 1.81 11.37 5.53
N PHE A 200 1.75 11.85 4.29
CA PHE A 200 2.33 11.16 3.16
C PHE A 200 3.83 11.34 3.34
N CYS A 201 4.48 10.38 4.01
CA CYS A 201 5.91 10.30 4.04
C CYS A 201 6.44 10.36 2.61
N ARG A 202 7.24 11.42 2.34
CA ARG A 202 8.07 11.49 1.15
C ARG A 202 9.06 10.35 1.08
#